data_79aa443fa3ca4b9ca0fcbc1887af0a89
#
_entry.id   79aa443fa3ca4b9ca0fcbc1887af0a89
#
_cell.length_a   1.000
_cell.length_b   1.000
_cell.length_c   1.000
_cell.angle_alpha   90.00
_cell.angle_beta   90.00
_cell.angle_gamma   90.00
#
_symmetry.space_group_name_H-M   'P 1'
#
loop_
_entity.id
_entity.type
_entity.pdbx_description
1 polymer ?
#
loop_
_entity_poly.entity_id
_entity_poly.type
_entity_poly.pdbx_seq_one_letter_code
_entity_poly.pdbx_strand_id
1 'polypeptide(L)'
;MQTKEFLQSIWPDDGYYCICGKDQKNIVIPKFVSSIDEAVEVSKKLLDDKQDVYFACSSWIDPTERKGVNAKEQRIFWLDIDCGFDGKKRKWKDYETKDAALVALREFTDKTKLPTPTIVDSGNGIHCYWPLTEPIDKAIWKPVAEGLKFLCVKHGLRADGACTADMSRILRVPGTKNFKDISNPVEVTVITEGKPTPFDEIASLIPIHLSDKPRAKRPLDEATKAILGNNSSKFMKIVERCRKDDGCAQLIHIMTKQSSIEEPLWRSGLSIAAYCEDSESAIHNISKRHPDYEYGKTEAKANAIPGPHTCKK
;
A
#
# COMPACT_ATOMS: atom_id res chain seq x y z
N MET A 1 -24.68 -6.77 -2.31
CA MET A 1 -24.09 -6.84 -0.93
C MET A 1 -24.22 -5.48 -0.27
N GLN A 2 -24.77 -5.41 0.94
CA GLN A 2 -24.91 -4.19 1.73
C GLN A 2 -23.69 -3.94 2.60
N THR A 3 -23.53 -2.73 3.15
CA THR A 3 -22.39 -2.36 4.00
C THR A 3 -22.09 -3.38 5.09
N LYS A 4 -23.10 -3.82 5.85
CA LYS A 4 -22.92 -4.80 6.94
C LYS A 4 -22.37 -6.13 6.43
N GLU A 5 -22.99 -6.68 5.40
CA GLU A 5 -22.59 -7.96 4.77
C GLU A 5 -21.17 -7.88 4.22
N PHE A 6 -20.83 -6.76 3.58
CA PHE A 6 -19.48 -6.53 3.08
C PHE A 6 -18.46 -6.52 4.22
N LEU A 7 -18.67 -5.75 5.28
CA LEU A 7 -17.75 -5.68 6.41
C LEU A 7 -17.61 -7.04 7.11
N GLN A 8 -18.70 -7.81 7.23
CA GLN A 8 -18.67 -9.19 7.77
C GLN A 8 -17.82 -10.14 6.91
N SER A 9 -17.82 -9.94 5.59
CA SER A 9 -17.07 -10.82 4.67
C SER A 9 -15.57 -10.56 4.66
N ILE A 10 -15.12 -9.39 5.11
CA ILE A 10 -13.73 -8.94 4.95
C ILE A 10 -12.96 -8.73 6.25
N TRP A 11 -13.64 -8.44 7.35
CA TRP A 11 -12.97 -8.20 8.62
C TRP A 11 -12.74 -9.49 9.42
N PRO A 12 -11.61 -9.58 10.16
CA PRO A 12 -11.43 -10.62 11.17
C PRO A 12 -12.56 -10.61 12.22
N ASP A 13 -12.76 -11.74 12.89
CA ASP A 13 -13.81 -11.88 13.88
C ASP A 13 -13.42 -11.31 15.25
N ASP A 14 -12.14 -10.91 15.43
CA ASP A 14 -11.59 -10.44 16.71
C ASP A 14 -10.73 -9.18 16.55
N GLY A 15 -10.72 -8.35 17.58
CA GLY A 15 -10.01 -7.08 17.64
C GLY A 15 -10.94 -5.88 17.48
N TYR A 16 -10.34 -4.69 17.46
CA TYR A 16 -11.06 -3.47 17.15
C TYR A 16 -11.09 -3.23 15.64
N TYR A 17 -12.15 -2.58 15.16
CA TYR A 17 -12.27 -2.12 13.77
C TYR A 17 -12.09 -0.62 13.70
N CYS A 18 -11.79 -0.11 12.52
CA CYS A 18 -11.62 1.32 12.35
C CYS A 18 -12.34 1.82 11.10
N ILE A 19 -13.30 2.72 11.30
CA ILE A 19 -13.94 3.52 10.25
C ILE A 19 -13.31 4.90 10.25
N CYS A 20 -13.02 5.44 9.07
CA CYS A 20 -12.42 6.76 8.90
C CYS A 20 -13.36 7.65 8.08
N GLY A 21 -13.67 8.82 8.60
CA GLY A 21 -14.24 9.91 7.83
C GLY A 21 -13.14 10.77 7.21
N LYS A 22 -13.34 11.24 6.00
CA LYS A 22 -12.47 12.20 5.35
C LYS A 22 -13.29 13.39 4.88
N ASP A 23 -13.01 14.54 5.43
CA ASP A 23 -13.69 15.79 5.11
C ASP A 23 -13.17 16.46 3.82
N GLN A 24 -13.80 17.56 3.44
CA GLN A 24 -13.42 18.36 2.26
C GLN A 24 -12.01 18.99 2.37
N LYS A 25 -11.46 19.09 3.57
CA LYS A 25 -10.08 19.55 3.82
C LYS A 25 -9.05 18.41 3.71
N ASN A 26 -9.51 17.21 3.35
CA ASN A 26 -8.70 15.99 3.28
C ASN A 26 -8.15 15.52 4.64
N ILE A 27 -8.76 15.93 5.74
CA ILE A 27 -8.42 15.46 7.07
C ILE A 27 -9.08 14.09 7.28
N VAL A 28 -8.29 13.06 7.61
CA VAL A 28 -8.77 11.71 7.91
C VAL A 28 -8.85 11.53 9.41
N ILE A 29 -10.05 11.28 9.92
CA ILE A 29 -10.31 11.08 11.35
C ILE A 29 -10.68 9.61 11.57
N PRO A 30 -9.83 8.81 12.24
CA PRO A 30 -10.14 7.42 12.57
C PRO A 30 -11.14 7.35 13.74
N LYS A 31 -12.08 6.42 13.65
CA LYS A 31 -13.03 6.08 14.71
C LYS A 31 -12.95 4.57 14.92
N PHE A 32 -12.45 4.19 16.07
CA PHE A 32 -12.39 2.79 16.46
C PHE A 32 -13.72 2.33 17.04
N VAL A 33 -14.13 1.12 16.70
CA VAL A 33 -15.37 0.48 17.11
C VAL A 33 -15.11 -0.98 17.50
N SER A 34 -15.97 -1.55 18.31
CA SER A 34 -15.84 -2.92 18.83
C SER A 34 -16.72 -3.93 18.08
N SER A 35 -17.64 -3.45 17.25
CA SER A 35 -18.55 -4.30 16.51
C SER A 35 -18.83 -3.80 15.10
N ILE A 36 -19.29 -4.70 14.23
CA ILE A 36 -19.70 -4.35 12.88
C ILE A 36 -20.96 -3.46 12.88
N ASP A 37 -21.86 -3.66 13.83
CA ASP A 37 -23.06 -2.82 13.94
C ASP A 37 -22.69 -1.37 14.27
N GLU A 38 -21.79 -1.13 15.22
CA GLU A 38 -21.23 0.20 15.49
C GLU A 38 -20.53 0.79 14.24
N ALA A 39 -19.78 -0.03 13.49
CA ALA A 39 -19.13 0.41 12.26
C ALA A 39 -20.14 0.89 11.21
N VAL A 40 -21.27 0.19 11.06
CA VAL A 40 -22.34 0.58 10.16
C VAL A 40 -23.00 1.89 10.59
N GLU A 41 -23.26 2.07 11.89
CA GLU A 41 -23.82 3.32 12.43
C GLU A 41 -22.88 4.50 12.22
N VAL A 42 -21.58 4.31 12.52
CA VAL A 42 -20.55 5.35 12.27
C VAL A 42 -20.47 5.68 10.78
N SER A 43 -20.53 4.67 9.91
CA SER A 43 -20.51 4.88 8.45
C SER A 43 -21.69 5.69 7.96
N LYS A 44 -22.89 5.41 8.45
CA LYS A 44 -24.12 6.18 8.12
C LYS A 44 -23.98 7.64 8.57
N LYS A 45 -23.55 7.87 9.81
CA LYS A 45 -23.37 9.23 10.33
C LYS A 45 -22.37 10.03 9.51
N LEU A 46 -21.23 9.43 9.13
CA LEU A 46 -20.22 10.08 8.28
C LEU A 46 -20.75 10.38 6.87
N LEU A 47 -21.58 9.48 6.32
CA LEU A 47 -22.24 9.67 5.03
C LEU A 47 -23.24 10.83 5.08
N ASP A 48 -24.04 10.93 6.13
CA ASP A 48 -24.99 12.04 6.36
C ASP A 48 -24.27 13.38 6.48
N ASP A 49 -23.08 13.38 7.11
CA ASP A 49 -22.17 14.53 7.21
C ASP A 49 -21.42 14.83 5.88
N LYS A 50 -21.76 14.15 4.77
CA LYS A 50 -21.12 14.27 3.45
C LYS A 50 -19.61 14.08 3.46
N GLN A 51 -19.13 13.14 4.26
CA GLN A 51 -17.72 12.74 4.30
C GLN A 51 -17.49 11.49 3.46
N ASP A 52 -16.32 11.39 2.83
CA ASP A 52 -15.83 10.12 2.30
C ASP A 52 -15.67 9.13 3.45
N VAL A 53 -16.24 7.93 3.32
CA VAL A 53 -16.21 6.90 4.36
C VAL A 53 -15.28 5.78 3.96
N TYR A 54 -14.33 5.46 4.83
CA TYR A 54 -13.35 4.40 4.63
C TYR A 54 -13.37 3.42 5.80
N PHE A 55 -13.07 2.16 5.51
CA PHE A 55 -12.76 1.15 6.52
C PHE A 55 -11.27 0.83 6.48
N ALA A 56 -10.68 0.51 7.63
CA ALA A 56 -9.31 -0.01 7.69
C ALA A 56 -9.32 -1.52 7.39
N CYS A 57 -8.38 -1.97 6.55
CA CYS A 57 -8.34 -3.36 6.06
C CYS A 57 -7.93 -4.39 7.13
N SER A 58 -7.33 -3.96 8.24
CA SER A 58 -6.90 -4.80 9.35
C SER A 58 -7.84 -4.68 10.55
N SER A 59 -7.89 -5.69 11.41
CA SER A 59 -8.29 -5.49 12.81
C SER A 59 -7.12 -4.95 13.63
N TRP A 60 -7.41 -4.42 14.83
CA TRP A 60 -6.46 -3.69 15.66
C TRP A 60 -6.40 -4.30 17.07
N ILE A 61 -5.20 -4.29 17.67
CA ILE A 61 -4.97 -4.80 19.03
C ILE A 61 -5.70 -3.92 20.05
N ASP A 62 -5.61 -2.60 19.88
CA ASP A 62 -6.25 -1.60 20.74
C ASP A 62 -6.78 -0.41 19.92
N PRO A 63 -7.70 0.41 20.48
CA PRO A 63 -8.34 1.52 19.76
C PRO A 63 -7.54 2.83 19.80
N THR A 64 -6.22 2.81 19.95
CA THR A 64 -5.42 4.03 20.16
C THR A 64 -4.90 4.63 18.86
N GLU A 65 -4.36 3.79 17.96
CA GLU A 65 -3.77 4.29 16.73
C GLU A 65 -3.86 3.30 15.57
N ARG A 66 -4.02 3.84 14.36
CA ARG A 66 -4.06 3.09 13.11
C ARG A 66 -2.67 3.03 12.47
N LYS A 67 -1.73 2.37 13.14
CA LYS A 67 -0.38 2.09 12.62
C LYS A 67 -0.15 0.59 12.49
N GLY A 68 0.68 0.16 11.54
CA GLY A 68 0.93 -1.27 11.29
C GLY A 68 1.44 -2.05 12.51
N VAL A 69 2.11 -1.40 13.47
CA VAL A 69 2.52 -2.04 14.74
C VAL A 69 1.33 -2.48 15.58
N ASN A 70 0.22 -1.72 15.54
CA ASN A 70 -1.03 -2.00 16.25
C ASN A 70 -1.99 -2.88 15.43
N ALA A 71 -1.69 -3.18 14.16
CA ALA A 71 -2.48 -4.12 13.37
C ALA A 71 -2.38 -5.52 13.98
N LYS A 72 -3.53 -6.21 14.10
CA LYS A 72 -3.63 -7.55 14.66
C LYS A 72 -3.65 -8.60 13.56
N GLU A 73 -4.73 -8.67 12.82
CA GLU A 73 -5.00 -9.69 11.82
C GLU A 73 -5.58 -9.11 10.54
N GLN A 74 -5.50 -9.87 9.45
CA GLN A 74 -6.14 -9.62 8.17
C GLN A 74 -6.97 -10.82 7.75
N ARG A 75 -8.12 -10.55 7.10
CA ARG A 75 -8.96 -11.58 6.49
C ARG A 75 -9.11 -11.38 4.98
N ILE A 76 -8.31 -10.50 4.39
CA ILE A 76 -8.32 -10.18 2.97
C ILE A 76 -6.92 -9.91 2.43
N PHE A 77 -6.73 -10.19 1.14
CA PHE A 77 -5.76 -9.49 0.30
C PHE A 77 -6.49 -8.44 -0.53
N TRP A 78 -5.82 -7.35 -0.92
CA TRP A 78 -6.46 -6.29 -1.69
C TRP A 78 -5.55 -5.63 -2.70
N LEU A 79 -6.20 -5.05 -3.72
CA LEU A 79 -5.59 -4.12 -4.67
C LEU A 79 -6.45 -2.85 -4.76
N ASP A 80 -5.80 -1.73 -4.99
CA ASP A 80 -6.40 -0.44 -5.34
C ASP A 80 -5.95 -0.07 -6.75
N ILE A 81 -6.90 0.05 -7.68
CA ILE A 81 -6.67 0.33 -9.08
C ILE A 81 -7.38 1.63 -9.44
N ASP A 82 -6.59 2.67 -9.61
CA ASP A 82 -7.08 4.00 -9.93
C ASP A 82 -7.41 4.15 -11.43
N CYS A 83 -8.52 4.81 -11.75
CA CYS A 83 -8.95 5.05 -13.13
C CYS A 83 -9.15 6.53 -13.43
N GLY A 84 -9.11 6.88 -14.73
CA GLY A 84 -9.39 8.23 -15.23
C GLY A 84 -8.18 9.14 -15.27
N PHE A 85 -8.42 10.37 -15.69
CA PHE A 85 -7.39 11.39 -15.83
C PHE A 85 -7.23 12.21 -14.54
N ASP A 86 -6.00 12.31 -14.05
CA ASP A 86 -5.64 13.21 -12.94
C ASP A 86 -5.32 14.59 -13.49
N GLY A 87 -6.30 15.49 -13.45
CA GLY A 87 -6.16 16.86 -13.94
C GLY A 87 -5.08 17.66 -13.21
N LYS A 88 -4.81 17.38 -11.92
CA LYS A 88 -3.75 18.05 -11.15
C LYS A 88 -2.37 17.62 -11.60
N LYS A 89 -2.19 16.31 -11.83
CA LYS A 89 -0.91 15.73 -12.30
C LYS A 89 -0.79 15.71 -13.82
N ARG A 90 -1.86 16.08 -14.53
CA ARG A 90 -1.96 16.10 -16.01
C ARG A 90 -1.53 14.76 -16.64
N LYS A 91 -1.97 13.63 -16.07
CA LYS A 91 -1.66 12.28 -16.54
C LYS A 91 -2.81 11.32 -16.30
N TRP A 92 -2.88 10.28 -17.10
CA TRP A 92 -3.73 9.14 -16.82
C TRP A 92 -3.22 8.42 -15.56
N LYS A 93 -4.16 7.91 -14.79
CA LYS A 93 -3.89 7.05 -13.65
C LYS A 93 -3.48 5.65 -14.13
N ASP A 94 -3.79 4.62 -13.35
CA ASP A 94 -3.42 3.24 -13.72
C ASP A 94 -4.13 2.83 -15.02
N TYR A 95 -5.42 3.14 -15.15
CA TYR A 95 -6.21 2.87 -16.35
C TYR A 95 -7.04 4.09 -16.74
N GLU A 96 -7.37 4.20 -18.05
CA GLU A 96 -8.20 5.30 -18.55
C GLU A 96 -9.65 5.15 -18.08
N THR A 97 -10.17 3.91 -18.05
CA THR A 97 -11.54 3.61 -17.67
C THR A 97 -11.59 2.43 -16.67
N LYS A 98 -12.70 2.32 -15.95
CA LYS A 98 -12.95 1.17 -15.07
C LYS A 98 -13.10 -0.13 -15.88
N ASP A 99 -13.67 -0.08 -17.07
CA ASP A 99 -13.80 -1.26 -17.95
C ASP A 99 -12.41 -1.78 -18.36
N ALA A 100 -11.47 -0.90 -18.72
CA ALA A 100 -10.10 -1.30 -19.00
C ALA A 100 -9.40 -1.92 -17.79
N ALA A 101 -9.67 -1.40 -16.59
CA ALA A 101 -9.15 -2.00 -15.35
C ALA A 101 -9.76 -3.38 -15.07
N LEU A 102 -11.06 -3.57 -15.31
CA LEU A 102 -11.74 -4.85 -15.14
C LEU A 102 -11.25 -5.91 -16.14
N VAL A 103 -10.99 -5.52 -17.38
CA VAL A 103 -10.38 -6.41 -18.39
C VAL A 103 -8.98 -6.83 -17.95
N ALA A 104 -8.14 -5.88 -17.55
CA ALA A 104 -6.79 -6.18 -17.09
C ALA A 104 -6.76 -7.04 -15.82
N LEU A 105 -7.69 -6.81 -14.89
CA LEU A 105 -7.85 -7.64 -13.69
C LEU A 105 -8.25 -9.07 -14.04
N ARG A 106 -9.18 -9.26 -14.97
CA ARG A 106 -9.59 -10.60 -15.45
C ARG A 106 -8.40 -11.33 -16.07
N GLU A 107 -7.69 -10.69 -16.99
CA GLU A 107 -6.48 -11.29 -17.58
C GLU A 107 -5.43 -11.65 -16.52
N PHE A 108 -5.28 -10.81 -15.49
CA PHE A 108 -4.38 -11.07 -14.38
C PHE A 108 -4.80 -12.31 -13.59
N THR A 109 -6.09 -12.42 -13.20
CA THR A 109 -6.60 -13.58 -12.46
C THR A 109 -6.51 -14.86 -13.30
N ASP A 110 -6.78 -14.79 -14.61
CA ASP A 110 -6.65 -15.92 -15.52
C ASP A 110 -5.21 -16.43 -15.63
N LYS A 111 -4.23 -15.51 -15.70
CA LYS A 111 -2.79 -15.83 -15.79
C LYS A 111 -2.24 -16.37 -14.47
N THR A 112 -2.68 -15.81 -13.35
CA THR A 112 -2.17 -16.16 -12.02
C THR A 112 -2.94 -17.30 -11.35
N LYS A 113 -4.10 -17.65 -11.87
CA LYS A 113 -5.06 -18.61 -11.30
C LYS A 113 -5.63 -18.18 -9.94
N LEU A 114 -5.44 -16.92 -9.56
CA LEU A 114 -6.11 -16.37 -8.39
C LEU A 114 -7.63 -16.43 -8.56
N PRO A 115 -8.38 -16.74 -7.50
CA PRO A 115 -9.84 -16.77 -7.56
C PRO A 115 -10.42 -15.40 -7.92
N THR A 116 -11.65 -15.37 -8.40
CA THR A 116 -12.36 -14.12 -8.68
C THR A 116 -12.49 -13.31 -7.39
N PRO A 117 -11.97 -12.06 -7.34
CA PRO A 117 -12.07 -11.23 -6.15
C PRO A 117 -13.48 -10.63 -5.97
N THR A 118 -13.79 -10.18 -4.77
CA THR A 118 -14.83 -9.17 -4.57
C THR A 118 -14.35 -7.87 -5.16
N ILE A 119 -15.13 -7.26 -6.06
CA ILE A 119 -14.79 -6.02 -6.75
C ILE A 119 -15.76 -4.93 -6.33
N VAL A 120 -15.20 -3.81 -5.91
CA VAL A 120 -15.94 -2.60 -5.49
C VAL A 120 -15.63 -1.47 -6.45
N ASP A 121 -16.67 -0.85 -7.02
CA ASP A 121 -16.54 0.46 -7.65
C ASP A 121 -16.35 1.52 -6.58
N SER A 122 -15.17 2.14 -6.50
CA SER A 122 -14.85 3.18 -5.52
C SER A 122 -15.23 4.59 -6.00
N GLY A 123 -15.92 4.69 -7.15
CA GLY A 123 -16.27 5.92 -7.84
C GLY A 123 -15.23 6.34 -8.88
N ASN A 124 -13.96 6.41 -8.55
CA ASN A 124 -12.87 6.83 -9.45
C ASN A 124 -11.85 5.71 -9.75
N GLY A 125 -12.22 4.48 -9.53
CA GLY A 125 -11.41 3.29 -9.73
C GLY A 125 -12.10 2.07 -9.17
N ILE A 126 -11.38 0.98 -9.02
CA ILE A 126 -11.90 -0.25 -8.44
C ILE A 126 -10.99 -0.72 -7.30
N HIS A 127 -11.60 -1.27 -6.25
CA HIS A 127 -10.90 -2.03 -5.23
C HIS A 127 -11.19 -3.51 -5.44
N CYS A 128 -10.17 -4.34 -5.30
CA CYS A 128 -10.30 -5.79 -5.43
C CYS A 128 -9.93 -6.44 -4.11
N TYR A 129 -10.74 -7.40 -3.65
CA TYR A 129 -10.52 -8.09 -2.39
C TYR A 129 -10.59 -9.59 -2.60
N TRP A 130 -9.64 -10.34 -2.06
CA TRP A 130 -9.67 -11.78 -1.92
C TRP A 130 -9.97 -12.13 -0.46
N PRO A 131 -11.25 -12.39 -0.11
CA PRO A 131 -11.61 -12.77 1.25
C PRO A 131 -10.99 -14.13 1.61
N LEU A 132 -10.56 -14.28 2.85
CA LEU A 132 -10.05 -15.52 3.39
C LEU A 132 -11.13 -16.20 4.26
N THR A 133 -11.11 -17.52 4.30
CA THR A 133 -12.01 -18.29 5.18
C THR A 133 -11.73 -18.02 6.65
N GLU A 134 -10.48 -17.67 6.99
CA GLU A 134 -10.01 -17.43 8.35
C GLU A 134 -9.12 -16.20 8.44
N PRO A 135 -9.08 -15.50 9.58
CA PRO A 135 -8.15 -14.42 9.83
C PRO A 135 -6.72 -14.96 9.92
N ILE A 136 -5.77 -14.16 9.45
CA ILE A 136 -4.34 -14.51 9.44
C ILE A 136 -3.54 -13.45 10.20
N ASP A 137 -2.61 -13.91 11.03
CA ASP A 137 -1.65 -13.04 11.73
C ASP A 137 -0.83 -12.21 10.73
N LYS A 138 -0.58 -10.97 11.09
CA LYS A 138 0.14 -10.01 10.26
C LYS A 138 1.52 -10.48 9.78
N ALA A 139 2.23 -11.28 10.59
CA ALA A 139 3.56 -11.76 10.23
C ALA A 139 3.51 -12.84 9.14
N ILE A 140 2.42 -13.61 9.07
CA ILE A 140 2.17 -14.62 8.04
C ILE A 140 1.58 -13.97 6.78
N TRP A 141 0.66 -13.03 6.97
CA TRP A 141 -0.01 -12.33 5.87
C TRP A 141 0.94 -11.45 5.04
N LYS A 142 1.82 -10.70 5.70
CA LYS A 142 2.67 -9.67 5.06
C LYS A 142 3.54 -10.19 3.92
N PRO A 143 4.27 -11.31 4.04
CA PRO A 143 5.07 -11.85 2.93
C PRO A 143 4.26 -12.20 1.69
N VAL A 144 3.04 -12.73 1.87
CA VAL A 144 2.14 -13.08 0.77
C VAL A 144 1.60 -11.82 0.09
N ALA A 145 1.25 -10.79 0.87
CA ALA A 145 0.82 -9.51 0.32
C ALA A 145 1.92 -8.79 -0.49
N GLU A 146 3.18 -8.88 -0.05
CA GLU A 146 4.33 -8.39 -0.85
C GLU A 146 4.52 -9.24 -2.12
N GLY A 147 4.31 -10.55 -2.05
CA GLY A 147 4.29 -11.44 -3.21
C GLY A 147 3.20 -11.07 -4.22
N LEU A 148 2.00 -10.73 -3.77
CA LEU A 148 0.90 -10.25 -4.62
C LEU A 148 1.29 -8.96 -5.35
N LYS A 149 1.91 -8.03 -4.67
CA LYS A 149 2.43 -6.80 -5.26
C LYS A 149 3.46 -7.08 -6.37
N PHE A 150 4.40 -8.00 -6.11
CA PHE A 150 5.34 -8.46 -7.13
C PHE A 150 4.62 -9.12 -8.32
N LEU A 151 3.60 -9.94 -8.05
CA LEU A 151 2.83 -10.63 -9.07
C LEU A 151 2.11 -9.64 -10.01
N CYS A 152 1.56 -8.55 -9.48
CA CYS A 152 0.98 -7.47 -10.28
C CYS A 152 2.01 -6.88 -11.25
N VAL A 153 3.19 -6.53 -10.77
CA VAL A 153 4.27 -5.99 -11.60
C VAL A 153 4.70 -6.99 -12.67
N LYS A 154 4.90 -8.27 -12.29
CA LYS A 154 5.32 -9.35 -13.19
C LYS A 154 4.33 -9.57 -14.35
N HIS A 155 3.03 -9.47 -14.08
CA HIS A 155 1.99 -9.70 -15.07
C HIS A 155 1.42 -8.41 -15.69
N GLY A 156 2.01 -7.26 -15.38
CA GLY A 156 1.64 -5.97 -15.98
C GLY A 156 0.31 -5.38 -15.49
N LEU A 157 -0.24 -5.89 -14.38
CA LEU A 157 -1.40 -5.27 -13.73
C LEU A 157 -0.95 -4.00 -13.01
N ARG A 158 -1.48 -2.86 -13.44
CA ARG A 158 -1.21 -1.57 -12.80
C ARG A 158 -2.14 -1.40 -11.61
N ALA A 159 -1.57 -1.33 -10.42
CA ALA A 159 -2.26 -1.10 -9.15
C ALA A 159 -1.36 -0.28 -8.23
N ASP A 160 -1.93 0.36 -7.20
CA ASP A 160 -1.13 1.08 -6.20
C ASP A 160 -0.33 0.11 -5.33
N GLY A 161 0.92 -0.15 -5.71
CA GLY A 161 1.80 -1.04 -4.97
C GLY A 161 2.14 -0.57 -3.55
N ALA A 162 1.95 0.73 -3.21
CA ALA A 162 2.10 1.21 -1.83
C ALA A 162 0.89 0.81 -0.97
N CYS A 163 -0.24 0.49 -1.63
CA CYS A 163 -1.48 0.09 -0.99
C CYS A 163 -1.49 -1.38 -0.58
N THR A 164 -1.04 -2.26 -1.48
CA THR A 164 -1.31 -3.71 -1.47
C THR A 164 -0.83 -4.44 -0.21
N ALA A 165 0.29 -4.04 0.37
CA ALA A 165 0.85 -4.67 1.57
C ALA A 165 0.95 -3.71 2.77
N ASP A 166 0.16 -2.64 2.79
CA ASP A 166 0.11 -1.65 3.86
C ASP A 166 -0.97 -2.00 4.89
N MET A 167 -0.58 -2.58 6.02
CA MET A 167 -1.50 -2.96 7.11
C MET A 167 -2.31 -1.80 7.68
N SER A 168 -1.91 -0.57 7.44
CA SER A 168 -2.65 0.62 7.85
C SER A 168 -3.58 1.19 6.78
N ARG A 169 -3.76 0.44 5.67
CA ARG A 169 -4.58 0.87 4.54
C ARG A 169 -6.04 1.06 4.93
N ILE A 170 -6.62 2.12 4.37
CA ILE A 170 -8.07 2.34 4.36
C ILE A 170 -8.58 2.35 2.92
N LEU A 171 -9.75 1.77 2.72
CA LEU A 171 -10.44 1.72 1.43
C LEU A 171 -11.91 2.10 1.62
N ARG A 172 -12.57 2.57 0.55
CA ARG A 172 -13.95 3.07 0.64
C ARG A 172 -14.95 1.99 1.02
N VAL A 173 -15.89 2.35 1.88
CA VAL A 173 -16.97 1.47 2.34
C VAL A 173 -18.06 1.39 1.26
N PRO A 174 -18.41 0.20 0.74
CA PRO A 174 -19.58 0.03 -0.13
C PRO A 174 -20.90 0.40 0.56
N GLY A 175 -21.82 0.96 -0.19
CA GLY A 175 -23.08 1.52 0.33
C GLY A 175 -22.94 2.96 0.82
N THR A 176 -21.80 3.59 0.59
CA THR A 176 -21.53 5.02 0.86
C THR A 176 -21.28 5.79 -0.44
N LYS A 177 -20.89 7.03 -0.35
CA LYS A 177 -20.59 7.88 -1.51
C LYS A 177 -19.16 8.38 -1.52
N ASN A 178 -18.61 8.54 -2.70
CA ASN A 178 -17.37 9.22 -2.96
C ASN A 178 -17.67 10.71 -3.20
N PHE A 179 -17.31 11.55 -2.24
CA PHE A 179 -17.52 13.00 -2.28
C PHE A 179 -16.32 13.78 -2.82
N LYS A 180 -15.42 13.15 -3.56
CA LYS A 180 -14.30 13.84 -4.18
C LYS A 180 -14.75 15.04 -5.04
N ASP A 181 -15.91 14.88 -5.71
CA ASP A 181 -16.72 15.97 -6.26
C ASP A 181 -18.01 16.03 -5.45
N ILE A 182 -18.13 17.03 -4.57
CA ILE A 182 -19.29 17.20 -3.71
C ILE A 182 -20.56 17.58 -4.48
N SER A 183 -20.40 18.16 -5.67
CA SER A 183 -21.52 18.55 -6.54
C SER A 183 -22.09 17.34 -7.28
N ASN A 184 -21.29 16.29 -7.47
CA ASN A 184 -21.67 15.07 -8.16
C ASN A 184 -21.10 13.84 -7.44
N PRO A 185 -21.60 13.50 -6.24
CA PRO A 185 -21.10 12.38 -5.48
C PRO A 185 -21.44 11.05 -6.17
N VAL A 186 -20.46 10.15 -6.22
CA VAL A 186 -20.59 8.85 -6.88
C VAL A 186 -20.81 7.75 -5.85
N GLU A 187 -21.77 6.85 -6.10
CA GLU A 187 -22.03 5.68 -5.25
C GLU A 187 -20.80 4.75 -5.21
N VAL A 188 -20.53 4.20 -4.04
CA VAL A 188 -19.53 3.14 -3.83
C VAL A 188 -20.28 1.82 -3.75
N THR A 189 -20.09 0.94 -4.73
CA THR A 189 -20.94 -0.27 -4.88
C THR A 189 -20.10 -1.52 -5.09
N VAL A 190 -20.60 -2.67 -4.62
CA VAL A 190 -20.04 -3.97 -4.95
C VAL A 190 -20.51 -4.38 -6.36
N ILE A 191 -19.55 -4.60 -7.27
CA ILE A 191 -19.80 -5.05 -8.66
C ILE A 191 -19.84 -6.57 -8.72
N THR A 192 -18.91 -7.24 -8.03
CA THR A 192 -18.74 -8.69 -8.04
C THR A 192 -18.46 -9.17 -6.63
N GLU A 193 -19.04 -10.30 -6.26
CA GLU A 193 -18.78 -10.94 -4.97
C GLU A 193 -17.85 -12.14 -5.17
N GLY A 194 -16.65 -12.08 -4.58
CA GLY A 194 -15.70 -13.19 -4.52
C GLY A 194 -16.04 -14.13 -3.38
N LYS A 195 -15.70 -15.40 -3.54
CA LYS A 195 -15.88 -16.41 -2.49
C LYS A 195 -14.71 -16.39 -1.52
N PRO A 196 -14.93 -16.53 -0.20
CA PRO A 196 -13.86 -16.76 0.74
C PRO A 196 -13.03 -18.00 0.36
N THR A 197 -11.71 -17.85 0.36
CA THR A 197 -10.77 -18.88 -0.07
C THR A 197 -9.79 -19.18 1.07
N PRO A 198 -9.40 -20.45 1.30
CA PRO A 198 -8.37 -20.79 2.28
C PRO A 198 -7.07 -20.04 2.02
N PHE A 199 -6.41 -19.59 3.09
CA PHE A 199 -5.15 -18.85 2.97
C PHE A 199 -4.08 -19.62 2.18
N ASP A 200 -3.90 -20.92 2.47
CA ASP A 200 -2.89 -21.74 1.82
C ASP A 200 -3.12 -21.89 0.31
N GLU A 201 -4.39 -21.89 -0.13
CA GLU A 201 -4.74 -21.92 -1.55
C GLU A 201 -4.25 -20.63 -2.24
N ILE A 202 -4.56 -19.45 -1.69
CA ILE A 202 -4.09 -18.18 -2.24
C ILE A 202 -2.57 -18.08 -2.16
N ALA A 203 -1.98 -18.42 -1.01
CA ALA A 203 -0.54 -18.36 -0.79
C ALA A 203 0.25 -19.24 -1.75
N SER A 204 -0.30 -20.41 -2.14
CA SER A 204 0.33 -21.31 -3.12
C SER A 204 0.44 -20.71 -4.53
N LEU A 205 -0.43 -19.78 -4.89
CA LEU A 205 -0.47 -19.11 -6.19
C LEU A 205 0.39 -17.84 -6.24
N ILE A 206 0.77 -17.32 -5.08
CA ILE A 206 1.56 -16.11 -4.96
C ILE A 206 3.01 -16.48 -4.65
N PRO A 207 3.97 -16.14 -5.52
CA PRO A 207 5.37 -16.39 -5.24
C PRO A 207 5.81 -15.59 -4.01
N ILE A 208 5.99 -16.25 -2.89
CA ILE A 208 6.59 -15.64 -1.71
C ILE A 208 8.08 -15.53 -2.02
N HIS A 209 8.51 -14.35 -2.40
CA HIS A 209 9.92 -14.02 -2.29
C HIS A 209 10.21 -13.81 -0.79
N LEU A 210 10.40 -14.90 -0.09
CA LEU A 210 11.14 -14.87 1.15
C LEU A 210 12.51 -14.29 0.74
N SER A 211 12.68 -12.99 0.86
CA SER A 211 14.02 -12.48 1.08
C SER A 211 14.51 -13.29 2.27
N ASP A 212 15.49 -14.17 2.03
CA ASP A 212 16.01 -15.15 2.98
C ASP A 212 16.67 -14.51 4.22
N LYS A 213 16.10 -13.45 4.72
CA LYS A 213 16.30 -12.89 6.07
C LYS A 213 15.35 -11.71 6.24
N PRO A 214 14.61 -11.61 7.36
CA PRO A 214 14.18 -10.28 7.81
C PRO A 214 15.44 -9.41 7.71
N ARG A 215 15.32 -8.19 7.16
CA ARG A 215 16.43 -7.23 7.18
C ARG A 215 16.88 -7.13 8.64
N ALA A 216 17.77 -8.02 9.03
CA ALA A 216 18.58 -7.78 10.20
C ALA A 216 19.26 -6.46 9.86
N LYS A 217 18.77 -5.35 10.48
CA LYS A 217 19.51 -4.10 10.48
C LYS A 217 20.91 -4.51 10.91
N ARG A 218 21.84 -4.66 9.95
CA ARG A 218 23.23 -4.92 10.32
C ARG A 218 23.55 -3.85 11.34
N PRO A 219 24.06 -4.21 12.52
CA PRO A 219 24.46 -3.21 13.47
C PRO A 219 25.40 -2.28 12.72
N LEU A 220 25.00 -1.02 12.59
CA LEU A 220 25.85 0.03 12.04
C LEU A 220 27.13 -0.01 12.86
N ASP A 221 28.28 0.06 12.20
CA ASP A 221 29.54 0.23 12.90
C ASP A 221 29.48 1.50 13.79
N GLU A 222 30.29 1.53 14.82
CA GLU A 222 30.29 2.61 15.81
C GLU A 222 30.48 3.99 15.16
N ALA A 223 31.32 4.08 14.11
CA ALA A 223 31.56 5.32 13.38
C ALA A 223 30.33 5.79 12.62
N THR A 224 29.60 4.87 11.96
CA THR A 224 28.35 5.16 11.25
C THR A 224 27.22 5.51 12.23
N LYS A 225 27.14 4.87 13.41
CA LYS A 225 26.22 5.24 14.49
C LYS A 225 26.49 6.64 15.03
N ALA A 226 27.77 7.00 15.22
CA ALA A 226 28.16 8.33 15.67
C ALA A 226 27.78 9.43 14.68
N ILE A 227 27.83 9.15 13.36
CA ILE A 227 27.47 10.09 12.30
C ILE A 227 25.94 10.23 12.16
N LEU A 228 25.21 9.13 12.23
CA LEU A 228 23.76 9.13 12.02
C LEU A 228 22.97 9.53 13.28
N GLY A 229 23.56 9.43 14.45
CA GLY A 229 22.86 9.61 15.72
C GLY A 229 21.72 8.61 15.89
N ASN A 230 20.84 8.84 16.88
CA ASN A 230 19.63 8.06 17.08
C ASN A 230 18.44 8.50 16.18
N ASN A 231 18.69 9.36 15.19
CA ASN A 231 17.67 9.96 14.36
C ASN A 231 17.48 9.15 13.07
N SER A 232 16.59 8.17 13.08
CA SER A 232 16.07 7.62 11.85
C SER A 232 15.08 8.63 11.23
N SER A 233 15.02 8.68 9.90
CA SER A 233 14.13 9.57 9.16
C SER A 233 13.49 8.83 7.99
N LYS A 234 12.25 9.23 7.67
CA LYS A 234 11.61 8.77 6.43
C LYS A 234 12.33 9.35 5.22
N PHE A 235 12.51 8.54 4.18
CA PHE A 235 13.24 8.90 2.97
C PHE A 235 12.75 10.22 2.33
N MET A 236 11.43 10.39 2.21
CA MET A 236 10.87 11.60 1.62
C MET A 236 11.16 12.87 2.42
N LYS A 237 11.28 12.79 3.75
CA LYS A 237 11.72 13.95 4.57
C LYS A 237 13.15 14.35 4.24
N ILE A 238 14.03 13.37 3.99
CA ILE A 238 15.42 13.65 3.56
C ILE A 238 15.41 14.32 2.19
N VAL A 239 14.61 13.80 1.23
CA VAL A 239 14.47 14.40 -0.11
C VAL A 239 13.93 15.84 -0.05
N GLU A 240 12.95 16.11 0.80
CA GLU A 240 12.40 17.45 0.98
C GLU A 240 13.42 18.45 1.55
N ARG A 241 14.25 18.03 2.50
CA ARG A 241 15.36 18.86 3.00
C ARG A 241 16.37 19.13 1.89
N CYS A 242 16.77 18.11 1.13
CA CYS A 242 17.68 18.28 0.01
C CYS A 242 17.16 19.25 -1.06
N ARG A 243 15.84 19.32 -1.28
CA ARG A 243 15.22 20.28 -2.21
C ARG A 243 15.27 21.73 -1.73
N LYS A 244 15.47 21.94 -0.43
CA LYS A 244 15.63 23.27 0.20
C LYS A 244 17.08 23.67 0.39
N ASP A 245 17.99 23.06 -0.38
CA ASP A 245 19.43 23.25 -0.29
C ASP A 245 20.05 22.92 1.10
N ASP A 246 19.29 22.19 1.93
CA ASP A 246 19.73 21.68 3.24
C ASP A 246 19.97 20.16 3.17
N GLY A 247 20.94 19.73 2.33
CA GLY A 247 21.26 18.31 2.21
C GLY A 247 22.07 17.95 0.98
N CYS A 248 21.87 16.72 0.48
CA CYS A 248 22.67 16.13 -0.58
C CYS A 248 22.13 16.46 -1.98
N ALA A 249 22.83 17.29 -2.76
CA ALA A 249 22.48 17.61 -4.13
C ALA A 249 22.47 16.36 -5.04
N GLN A 250 23.34 15.38 -4.78
CA GLN A 250 23.34 14.11 -5.55
C GLN A 250 22.06 13.32 -5.36
N LEU A 251 21.45 13.34 -4.17
CA LEU A 251 20.17 12.65 -3.95
C LEU A 251 19.06 13.25 -4.79
N ILE A 252 19.03 14.58 -4.95
CA ILE A 252 18.10 15.27 -5.84
C ILE A 252 18.38 14.89 -7.30
N HIS A 253 19.63 14.86 -7.70
CA HIS A 253 20.02 14.44 -9.05
C HIS A 253 19.54 12.99 -9.33
N ILE A 254 19.79 12.05 -8.42
CA ILE A 254 19.34 10.68 -8.55
C ILE A 254 17.80 10.60 -8.69
N MET A 255 17.07 11.32 -7.83
CA MET A 255 15.60 11.32 -7.84
C MET A 255 15.00 11.90 -9.12
N THR A 256 15.65 12.91 -9.71
CA THR A 256 15.17 13.59 -10.92
C THR A 256 15.58 12.90 -12.22
N LYS A 257 16.74 12.23 -12.23
CA LYS A 257 17.35 11.62 -13.40
C LYS A 257 17.39 10.10 -13.38
N GLN A 258 16.50 9.44 -12.64
CA GLN A 258 16.48 7.99 -12.45
C GLN A 258 16.66 7.16 -13.73
N SER A 259 16.12 7.63 -14.86
CA SER A 259 16.17 6.91 -16.16
C SER A 259 17.53 7.00 -16.88
N SER A 260 18.44 7.85 -16.41
CA SER A 260 19.71 8.13 -17.08
C SER A 260 20.93 8.11 -16.16
N ILE A 261 20.75 7.77 -14.89
CA ILE A 261 21.90 7.63 -13.95
C ILE A 261 22.59 6.28 -14.16
N GLU A 262 23.91 6.28 -13.93
CA GLU A 262 24.71 5.07 -13.98
C GLU A 262 24.61 4.27 -12.66
N GLU A 263 24.94 2.97 -12.76
CA GLU A 263 24.82 2.02 -11.64
C GLU A 263 25.53 2.49 -10.35
N PRO A 264 26.77 3.02 -10.36
CA PRO A 264 27.43 3.46 -9.14
C PRO A 264 26.68 4.56 -8.40
N LEU A 265 26.08 5.49 -9.14
CA LEU A 265 25.30 6.57 -8.56
C LEU A 265 23.95 6.09 -8.06
N TRP A 266 23.28 5.21 -8.82
CA TRP A 266 22.06 4.54 -8.36
C TRP A 266 22.29 3.76 -7.07
N ARG A 267 23.39 2.98 -6.99
CA ARG A 267 23.80 2.25 -5.79
C ARG A 267 24.03 3.18 -4.58
N SER A 268 24.59 4.36 -4.80
CA SER A 268 24.76 5.38 -3.76
C SER A 268 23.42 5.87 -3.23
N GLY A 269 22.44 6.11 -4.11
CA GLY A 269 21.06 6.44 -3.71
C GLY A 269 20.38 5.32 -2.92
N LEU A 270 20.53 4.07 -3.38
CA LEU A 270 20.03 2.89 -2.69
C LEU A 270 20.64 2.75 -1.28
N SER A 271 21.92 3.13 -1.09
CA SER A 271 22.59 3.07 0.21
C SER A 271 21.93 3.98 1.25
N ILE A 272 21.38 5.11 0.85
CA ILE A 272 20.62 6.03 1.72
C ILE A 272 19.21 5.47 1.96
N ALA A 273 18.50 5.12 0.88
CA ALA A 273 17.14 4.63 0.94
C ALA A 273 16.99 3.37 1.81
N ALA A 274 17.96 2.45 1.73
CA ALA A 274 17.97 1.20 2.47
C ALA A 274 18.04 1.37 4.00
N TYR A 275 18.51 2.51 4.50
CA TYR A 275 18.67 2.81 5.93
C TYR A 275 17.63 3.80 6.48
N CYS A 276 16.65 4.20 5.68
CA CYS A 276 15.51 5.00 6.13
C CYS A 276 14.48 4.14 6.90
N GLU A 277 13.61 4.80 7.68
CA GLU A 277 12.49 4.16 8.40
C GLU A 277 11.55 3.40 7.45
N ASP A 278 11.27 4.01 6.30
CA ASP A 278 10.43 3.52 5.22
C ASP A 278 11.24 2.87 4.09
N SER A 279 12.34 2.20 4.43
CA SER A 279 13.33 1.65 3.49
C SER A 279 12.70 0.75 2.42
N GLU A 280 11.67 -0.06 2.75
CA GLU A 280 10.99 -0.93 1.79
C GLU A 280 10.39 -0.15 0.62
N SER A 281 9.74 0.98 0.89
CA SER A 281 9.20 1.84 -0.17
C SER A 281 10.26 2.77 -0.78
N ALA A 282 11.23 3.19 0.02
CA ALA A 282 12.27 4.13 -0.38
C ALA A 282 13.17 3.61 -1.50
N ILE A 283 13.62 2.34 -1.40
CA ILE A 283 14.48 1.69 -2.41
C ILE A 283 13.79 1.59 -3.77
N HIS A 284 12.49 1.34 -3.80
CA HIS A 284 11.73 1.28 -5.03
C HIS A 284 11.41 2.68 -5.57
N ASN A 285 11.13 3.64 -4.69
CA ASN A 285 10.88 5.03 -5.09
C ASN A 285 12.08 5.68 -5.79
N ILE A 286 13.30 5.37 -5.32
CA ILE A 286 14.52 5.91 -5.95
C ILE A 286 14.93 5.14 -7.21
N SER A 287 14.34 3.99 -7.47
CA SER A 287 14.79 3.04 -8.50
C SER A 287 13.79 2.82 -9.65
N LYS A 288 12.49 3.02 -9.44
CA LYS A 288 11.42 2.57 -10.35
C LYS A 288 11.48 3.06 -11.80
N ARG A 289 12.30 4.05 -12.10
CA ARG A 289 12.53 4.57 -13.45
C ARG A 289 13.92 4.24 -13.99
N HIS A 290 14.76 3.55 -13.21
CA HIS A 290 16.08 3.12 -13.66
C HIS A 290 15.94 2.01 -14.70
N PRO A 291 16.73 2.00 -15.81
CA PRO A 291 16.63 0.96 -16.85
C PRO A 291 16.78 -0.48 -16.30
N ASP A 292 17.68 -0.67 -15.35
CA ASP A 292 17.97 -1.97 -14.73
C ASP A 292 17.08 -2.25 -13.49
N TYR A 293 16.01 -1.47 -13.30
CA TYR A 293 15.10 -1.71 -12.21
C TYR A 293 14.32 -3.02 -12.40
N GLU A 294 14.54 -3.93 -11.47
CA GLU A 294 13.74 -5.13 -11.27
C GLU A 294 13.53 -5.29 -9.77
N TYR A 295 12.28 -5.49 -9.34
CA TYR A 295 11.91 -5.45 -7.93
C TYR A 295 12.85 -6.28 -7.04
N GLY A 296 12.93 -7.61 -7.27
CA GLY A 296 13.75 -8.52 -6.46
C GLY A 296 15.26 -8.26 -6.56
N LYS A 297 15.77 -7.92 -7.74
CA LYS A 297 17.19 -7.59 -7.91
C LYS A 297 17.55 -6.28 -7.21
N THR A 298 16.64 -5.30 -7.23
CA THR A 298 16.84 -4.02 -6.55
C THR A 298 16.88 -4.20 -5.03
N GLU A 299 16.01 -5.04 -4.50
CA GLU A 299 16.04 -5.41 -3.08
C GLU A 299 17.33 -6.15 -2.70
N ALA A 300 17.71 -7.16 -3.48
CA ALA A 300 18.96 -7.89 -3.26
C ALA A 300 20.18 -6.95 -3.28
N LYS A 301 20.21 -6.03 -4.26
CA LYS A 301 21.26 -4.99 -4.38
C LYS A 301 21.28 -4.08 -3.14
N ALA A 302 20.13 -3.59 -2.70
CA ALA A 302 20.02 -2.75 -1.51
C ALA A 302 20.45 -3.48 -0.23
N ASN A 303 20.09 -4.77 -0.11
CA ASN A 303 20.46 -5.63 1.02
C ASN A 303 21.97 -5.93 1.08
N ALA A 304 22.66 -5.93 -0.07
CA ALA A 304 24.11 -6.16 -0.15
C ALA A 304 24.93 -4.91 0.23
N ILE A 305 24.30 -3.74 0.43
CA ILE A 305 25.01 -2.51 0.79
C ILE A 305 25.26 -2.50 2.30
N PRO A 306 26.52 -2.38 2.76
CA PRO A 306 26.88 -2.52 4.17
C PRO A 306 26.52 -1.29 5.03
N GLY A 307 26.27 -0.12 4.41
CA GLY A 307 25.94 1.12 5.08
C GLY A 307 25.70 2.27 4.12
N PRO A 308 25.18 3.41 4.60
CA PRO A 308 25.00 4.59 3.78
C PRO A 308 26.37 5.11 3.26
N HIS A 309 26.41 5.45 1.98
CA HIS A 309 27.59 6.08 1.42
C HIS A 309 27.71 7.53 1.92
N THR A 310 28.90 7.94 2.30
CA THR A 310 29.20 9.34 2.67
C THR A 310 29.60 10.15 1.44
N CYS A 311 29.50 11.48 1.52
CA CYS A 311 29.89 12.37 0.43
C CYS A 311 31.40 12.37 0.10
N LYS A 312 32.20 11.61 0.84
CA LYS A 312 33.65 11.47 0.63
C LYS A 312 34.04 10.24 -0.19
N LYS A 313 33.07 9.52 -0.75
CA LYS A 313 33.32 8.39 -1.66
C LYS A 313 32.86 8.70 -3.07
#